data_3ae4c339588f8b8bce215b2a29705f47
#
_entry.id   3ae4c339588f8b8bce215b2a29705f47
#
_cell.length_a   1.000
_cell.length_b   1.000
_cell.length_c   1.000
_cell.angle_alpha   90.00
_cell.angle_beta   90.00
_cell.angle_gamma   90.00
#
_symmetry.space_group_name_H-M   'P 1'
#
loop_
_entity.id
_entity.type
_entity.pdbx_description
1 polymer ?
#
loop_
_entity_poly.entity_id
_entity_poly.type
_entity_poly.pdbx_seq_one_letter_code
_entity_poly.pdbx_strand_id
1 'polypeptide(L)'
;MPFITEEYGGRANPPAVTAKIAAHLILGPREEPFLGALLASIADAVRTLIVNDNGPGESPHQAVLENSAFGSGGRLIVDRTPFDGFAAARNVCMRIHEARNAGDWIAFVDADEVHAPAVTTIANNLERLPNEYDFVDGYTWHFFQSFDYYTSIERRMMFFRHKPGIHWEGSVHERLTGLDGKRIALPYVYAHYGHTLAPRRHAEKGRHYSSLGAPGGVLREDQLEHFDVAEYFAPEYPRLLRFGAAHPPSAITTIEALKPQLREYHALTDRIVRAQPPATAAKNAIRRANYELRWRGRRFSRLASILTETSTSPPGRPASG
;
A
#
# COMPACT_ATOMS: atom_id res chain seq x y z
N MET A 1 22.25 0.62 -2.86
CA MET A 1 21.90 1.73 -3.75
C MET A 1 20.66 2.39 -3.21
N PRO A 2 20.59 3.70 -3.18
CA PRO A 2 19.37 4.36 -2.84
C PRO A 2 18.34 4.01 -3.93
N PHE A 3 17.28 3.36 -3.54
CA PHE A 3 16.01 3.49 -4.22
C PHE A 3 15.74 4.99 -4.22
N ILE A 4 15.34 5.58 -5.33
CA ILE A 4 15.24 7.03 -5.52
C ILE A 4 14.84 7.74 -4.21
N THR A 5 15.80 7.94 -3.34
CA THR A 5 15.78 8.86 -2.22
C THR A 5 16.64 10.03 -2.69
N GLU A 6 16.16 10.75 -3.70
CA GLU A 6 16.69 12.06 -3.94
C GLU A 6 16.32 12.90 -2.72
N GLU A 7 17.33 13.48 -2.10
CA GLU A 7 17.17 14.56 -1.13
C GLU A 7 16.40 15.71 -1.81
N TYR A 8 15.09 15.73 -1.61
CA TYR A 8 14.29 16.89 -2.00
C TYR A 8 14.54 18.04 -1.02
N GLY A 9 15.66 18.71 -1.20
CA GLY A 9 15.89 20.05 -0.69
C GLY A 9 15.08 21.05 -1.51
N GLY A 10 14.04 21.62 -0.91
CA GLY A 10 13.28 22.72 -1.48
C GLY A 10 11.79 22.42 -1.57
N ARG A 11 10.98 23.02 -0.68
CA ARG A 11 9.53 23.05 -0.77
C ARG A 11 9.10 23.93 -1.95
N ALA A 12 9.16 23.40 -3.16
CA ALA A 12 8.26 23.89 -4.20
C ALA A 12 6.89 23.26 -3.89
N ASN A 13 5.82 24.05 -3.83
CA ASN A 13 4.46 23.51 -3.79
C ASN A 13 4.33 22.50 -4.93
N PRO A 14 3.97 21.24 -4.65
CA PRO A 14 3.79 20.27 -5.72
C PRO A 14 2.75 20.84 -6.70
N PRO A 15 2.95 20.63 -8.00
CA PRO A 15 1.96 21.06 -8.98
C PRO A 15 0.61 20.42 -8.62
N ALA A 16 -0.47 21.20 -8.73
CA ALA A 16 -1.82 20.69 -8.47
C ALA A 16 -2.03 19.39 -9.27
N VAL A 17 -2.64 18.38 -8.63
CA VAL A 17 -2.97 17.10 -9.28
C VAL A 17 -3.82 17.39 -10.51
N THR A 18 -3.26 17.20 -11.70
CA THR A 18 -3.94 17.44 -12.98
C THR A 18 -4.81 16.25 -13.36
N ALA A 19 -4.33 15.02 -13.11
CA ALA A 19 -5.08 13.82 -13.37
C ALA A 19 -6.26 13.66 -12.41
N LYS A 20 -7.43 13.30 -12.96
CA LYS A 20 -8.61 12.98 -12.16
C LYS A 20 -8.48 11.56 -11.61
N ILE A 21 -7.92 11.44 -10.41
CA ILE A 21 -7.70 10.17 -9.73
C ILE A 21 -8.53 10.12 -8.46
N ALA A 22 -9.30 9.03 -8.28
CA ALA A 22 -9.93 8.71 -7.02
C ALA A 22 -9.20 7.54 -6.35
N ALA A 23 -8.92 7.62 -5.04
CA ALA A 23 -8.50 6.46 -4.27
C ALA A 23 -9.70 5.71 -3.74
N HIS A 24 -9.67 4.38 -3.83
CA HIS A 24 -10.66 3.49 -3.23
C HIS A 24 -10.04 2.77 -2.04
N LEU A 25 -10.65 2.94 -0.89
CA LEU A 25 -10.22 2.38 0.39
C LEU A 25 -11.39 1.65 1.06
N ILE A 26 -11.12 0.48 1.62
CA ILE A 26 -12.06 -0.23 2.48
C ILE A 26 -11.50 -0.31 3.89
N LEU A 27 -12.33 -0.05 4.89
CA LEU A 27 -11.96 -0.06 6.30
C LEU A 27 -12.89 -1.00 7.07
N GLY A 28 -12.30 -1.86 7.87
CA GLY A 28 -13.03 -2.74 8.80
C GLY A 28 -13.28 -2.08 10.16
N PRO A 29 -13.80 -2.83 11.15
CA PRO A 29 -14.15 -2.29 12.46
C PRO A 29 -12.96 -2.01 13.37
N ARG A 30 -11.76 -2.35 12.99
CA ARG A 30 -10.55 -2.22 13.80
C ARG A 30 -9.74 -1.01 13.39
N GLU A 31 -9.20 -0.32 14.37
CA GLU A 31 -8.27 0.78 14.13
C GLU A 31 -7.11 0.37 13.23
N GLU A 32 -6.79 1.20 12.24
CA GLU A 32 -5.66 1.02 11.33
C GLU A 32 -4.58 2.08 11.61
N PRO A 33 -3.52 1.72 12.34
CA PRO A 33 -2.53 2.70 12.81
C PRO A 33 -1.81 3.45 11.69
N PHE A 34 -1.67 2.84 10.51
CA PHE A 34 -1.02 3.48 9.36
C PHE A 34 -1.98 4.27 8.46
N LEU A 35 -3.27 4.32 8.76
CA LEU A 35 -4.25 5.06 7.95
C LEU A 35 -3.85 6.53 7.76
N GLY A 36 -3.48 7.22 8.84
CA GLY A 36 -3.03 8.62 8.74
C GLY A 36 -1.79 8.78 7.86
N ALA A 37 -0.84 7.85 7.95
CA ALA A 37 0.36 7.84 7.13
C ALA A 37 0.05 7.55 5.65
N LEU A 38 -0.85 6.61 5.35
CA LEU A 38 -1.36 6.38 4.00
C LEU A 38 -1.94 7.66 3.44
N LEU A 39 -2.93 8.26 4.13
CA LEU A 39 -3.65 9.44 3.65
C LEU A 39 -2.70 10.62 3.38
N ALA A 40 -1.74 10.85 4.26
CA ALA A 40 -0.70 11.86 4.06
C ALA A 40 0.19 11.55 2.84
N SER A 41 0.49 10.27 2.60
CA SER A 41 1.38 9.86 1.51
C SER A 41 0.78 10.02 0.11
N ILE A 42 -0.57 9.99 0.00
CA ILE A 42 -1.28 10.08 -1.29
C ILE A 42 -2.03 11.41 -1.48
N ALA A 43 -1.99 12.32 -0.49
CA ALA A 43 -2.78 13.55 -0.50
C ALA A 43 -2.60 14.42 -1.74
N ASP A 44 -1.36 14.47 -2.27
CA ASP A 44 -0.99 15.25 -3.45
C ASP A 44 -1.07 14.42 -4.75
N ALA A 45 -1.31 13.12 -4.65
CA ALA A 45 -1.43 12.21 -5.80
C ALA A 45 -2.89 11.96 -6.20
N VAL A 46 -3.84 12.16 -5.28
CA VAL A 46 -5.22 11.75 -5.42
C VAL A 46 -6.16 12.93 -5.20
N ARG A 47 -7.11 13.10 -6.11
CA ARG A 47 -8.09 14.19 -6.03
C ARG A 47 -9.23 13.90 -5.07
N THR A 48 -9.74 12.68 -5.05
CA THR A 48 -10.89 12.27 -4.25
C THR A 48 -10.58 10.96 -3.53
N LEU A 49 -10.89 10.89 -2.24
CA LEU A 49 -10.85 9.64 -1.48
C LEU A 49 -12.27 9.11 -1.28
N ILE A 50 -12.52 7.89 -1.74
CA ILE A 50 -13.78 7.17 -1.56
C ILE A 50 -13.51 6.01 -0.61
N VAL A 51 -14.20 6.00 0.52
CA VAL A 51 -14.03 5.03 1.60
C VAL A 51 -15.32 4.26 1.81
N ASN A 52 -15.27 2.93 1.79
CA ASN A 52 -16.28 2.11 2.42
C ASN A 52 -15.77 1.72 3.82
N ASP A 53 -16.24 2.44 4.84
CA ASP A 53 -15.96 2.19 6.26
C ASP A 53 -17.05 1.29 6.82
N ASN A 54 -16.87 -0.01 6.68
CA ASN A 54 -17.91 -1.04 6.77
C ASN A 54 -18.03 -1.71 8.14
N GLY A 55 -17.33 -1.19 9.15
CA GLY A 55 -17.44 -1.67 10.52
C GLY A 55 -18.80 -1.34 11.15
N PRO A 56 -19.31 -2.18 12.08
CA PRO A 56 -20.51 -1.88 12.85
C PRO A 56 -20.24 -0.77 13.87
N GLY A 57 -21.26 0.04 14.17
CA GLY A 57 -21.19 1.09 15.19
C GLY A 57 -20.40 2.33 14.76
N GLU A 58 -19.83 3.02 15.77
CA GLU A 58 -18.97 4.18 15.52
C GLU A 58 -17.66 3.76 14.88
N SER A 59 -17.19 4.55 13.93
CA SER A 59 -15.94 4.29 13.24
C SER A 59 -14.72 4.70 14.07
N PRO A 60 -13.76 3.80 14.30
CA PRO A 60 -12.50 4.17 14.91
C PRO A 60 -11.64 5.06 13.98
N HIS A 61 -12.04 5.20 12.71
CA HIS A 61 -11.30 5.92 11.68
C HIS A 61 -11.81 7.35 11.45
N GLN A 62 -13.00 7.68 11.95
CA GLN A 62 -13.69 8.94 11.63
C GLN A 62 -12.80 10.15 11.84
N ALA A 63 -12.21 10.30 13.02
CA ALA A 63 -11.35 11.44 13.32
C ALA A 63 -10.12 11.54 12.39
N VAL A 64 -9.52 10.40 12.03
CA VAL A 64 -8.36 10.37 11.11
C VAL A 64 -8.79 10.77 9.70
N LEU A 65 -9.94 10.30 9.24
CA LEU A 65 -10.49 10.64 7.92
C LEU A 65 -10.84 12.12 7.82
N GLU A 66 -11.58 12.65 8.79
CA GLU A 66 -12.05 14.05 8.84
C GLU A 66 -10.89 15.05 8.95
N ASN A 67 -9.88 14.73 9.78
CA ASN A 67 -8.70 15.58 9.97
C ASN A 67 -7.64 15.43 8.86
N SER A 68 -7.82 14.50 7.91
CA SER A 68 -6.92 14.35 6.77
C SER A 68 -7.04 15.52 5.79
N ALA A 69 -6.07 15.63 4.87
CA ALA A 69 -6.14 16.58 3.76
C ALA A 69 -7.35 16.34 2.84
N PHE A 70 -7.94 15.15 2.86
CA PHE A 70 -9.15 14.84 2.10
C PHE A 70 -10.40 15.36 2.82
N GLY A 71 -10.53 15.14 4.14
CA GLY A 71 -11.66 15.62 4.94
C GLY A 71 -11.70 17.14 5.00
N SER A 72 -10.61 17.77 5.42
CA SER A 72 -10.49 19.24 5.52
C SER A 72 -10.60 19.94 4.16
N GLY A 73 -10.24 19.27 3.07
CA GLY A 73 -10.32 19.77 1.70
C GLY A 73 -11.63 19.48 0.97
N GLY A 74 -12.63 18.87 1.62
CA GLY A 74 -13.91 18.51 0.99
C GLY A 74 -13.77 17.47 -0.14
N ARG A 75 -12.73 16.63 -0.08
CA ARG A 75 -12.38 15.62 -1.08
C ARG A 75 -12.63 14.19 -0.59
N LEU A 76 -13.27 14.03 0.55
CA LEU A 76 -13.59 12.76 1.20
C LEU A 76 -15.06 12.38 0.94
N ILE A 77 -15.28 11.13 0.56
CA ILE A 77 -16.60 10.51 0.49
C ILE A 77 -16.55 9.24 1.31
N VAL A 78 -17.38 9.16 2.36
CA VAL A 78 -17.46 7.98 3.23
C VAL A 78 -18.83 7.33 3.04
N ASP A 79 -18.82 6.03 2.82
CA ASP A 79 -19.97 5.15 2.79
C ASP A 79 -19.88 4.15 3.95
N ARG A 80 -21.02 3.79 4.55
CA ARG A 80 -21.13 2.91 5.71
C ARG A 80 -21.87 1.60 5.40
N THR A 81 -21.90 1.19 4.12
CA THR A 81 -22.48 -0.10 3.75
C THR A 81 -21.75 -1.23 4.50
N PRO A 82 -22.47 -2.07 5.25
CA PRO A 82 -21.88 -3.16 6.02
C PRO A 82 -21.05 -4.11 5.15
N PHE A 83 -20.06 -4.75 5.78
CA PHE A 83 -19.20 -5.72 5.11
C PHE A 83 -19.97 -6.98 4.71
N ASP A 84 -19.94 -7.28 3.41
CA ASP A 84 -20.50 -8.50 2.79
C ASP A 84 -19.45 -9.14 1.84
N GLY A 85 -18.21 -9.23 2.31
CA GLY A 85 -17.06 -9.69 1.54
C GLY A 85 -16.27 -8.56 0.88
N PHE A 86 -15.00 -8.86 0.56
CA PHE A 86 -14.06 -7.85 0.04
C PHE A 86 -14.51 -7.29 -1.31
N ALA A 87 -14.94 -8.14 -2.25
CA ALA A 87 -15.43 -7.68 -3.55
C ALA A 87 -16.66 -6.78 -3.42
N ALA A 88 -17.61 -7.12 -2.53
CA ALA A 88 -18.79 -6.31 -2.28
C ALA A 88 -18.41 -4.91 -1.73
N ALA A 89 -17.51 -4.86 -0.73
CA ALA A 89 -17.03 -3.62 -0.15
C ALA A 89 -16.31 -2.73 -1.18
N ARG A 90 -15.46 -3.30 -2.04
CA ARG A 90 -14.80 -2.56 -3.12
C ARG A 90 -15.80 -2.09 -4.19
N ASN A 91 -16.82 -2.88 -4.47
CA ASN A 91 -17.88 -2.50 -5.42
C ASN A 91 -18.77 -1.36 -4.89
N VAL A 92 -18.86 -1.16 -3.56
CA VAL A 92 -19.44 0.07 -3.00
C VAL A 92 -18.66 1.29 -3.49
N CYS A 93 -17.33 1.29 -3.36
CA CYS A 93 -16.49 2.37 -3.85
C CYS A 93 -16.62 2.58 -5.37
N MET A 94 -16.73 1.49 -6.15
CA MET A 94 -16.94 1.57 -7.60
C MET A 94 -18.25 2.28 -7.96
N ARG A 95 -19.38 1.90 -7.34
CA ARG A 95 -20.69 2.56 -7.59
C ARG A 95 -20.66 4.04 -7.25
N ILE A 96 -20.00 4.43 -6.15
CA ILE A 96 -19.84 5.83 -5.76
C ILE A 96 -18.99 6.57 -6.80
N HIS A 97 -17.90 5.95 -7.23
CA HIS A 97 -17.00 6.49 -8.25
C HIS A 97 -17.77 6.81 -9.54
N GLU A 98 -18.56 5.87 -10.05
CA GLU A 98 -19.41 6.05 -11.25
C GLU A 98 -20.44 7.14 -11.04
N ALA A 99 -21.20 7.09 -9.95
CA ALA A 99 -22.25 8.06 -9.64
C ALA A 99 -21.73 9.50 -9.50
N ARG A 100 -20.48 9.67 -9.06
CA ARG A 100 -19.84 10.97 -8.86
C ARG A 100 -18.94 11.40 -10.02
N ASN A 101 -18.71 10.53 -11.01
CA ASN A 101 -17.71 10.74 -12.06
C ASN A 101 -16.37 11.17 -11.45
N ALA A 102 -15.89 10.37 -10.48
CA ALA A 102 -14.82 10.77 -9.56
C ALA A 102 -13.44 10.82 -10.22
N GLY A 103 -13.27 10.24 -11.42
CA GLY A 103 -12.03 10.32 -12.17
C GLY A 103 -11.87 9.26 -13.25
N ASP A 104 -10.80 9.41 -14.03
CA ASP A 104 -10.46 8.50 -15.13
C ASP A 104 -9.55 7.35 -14.66
N TRP A 105 -8.95 7.52 -13.49
CA TRP A 105 -8.07 6.55 -12.85
C TRP A 105 -8.46 6.29 -11.40
N ILE A 106 -8.28 5.07 -10.96
CA ILE A 106 -8.53 4.64 -9.59
C ILE A 106 -7.19 4.22 -8.98
N ALA A 107 -6.82 4.83 -7.86
CA ALA A 107 -5.76 4.36 -6.99
C ALA A 107 -6.32 3.28 -6.07
N PHE A 108 -5.74 2.08 -6.15
CA PHE A 108 -6.07 0.95 -5.30
C PHE A 108 -5.14 0.98 -4.08
N VAL A 109 -5.70 1.19 -2.90
CA VAL A 109 -4.93 1.34 -1.66
C VAL A 109 -5.53 0.52 -0.52
N ASP A 110 -4.64 0.00 0.33
CA ASP A 110 -4.99 -0.65 1.60
C ASP A 110 -4.52 0.24 2.78
N ALA A 111 -5.22 0.21 3.90
CA ALA A 111 -5.02 1.14 5.03
C ALA A 111 -3.64 1.05 5.70
N ASP A 112 -2.93 -0.05 5.47
CA ASP A 112 -1.62 -0.37 6.00
C ASP A 112 -0.48 -0.21 4.96
N GLU A 113 -0.79 0.45 3.82
CA GLU A 113 0.18 0.81 2.79
C GLU A 113 0.62 2.28 2.93
N VAL A 114 1.89 2.56 2.73
CA VAL A 114 2.41 3.93 2.76
C VAL A 114 3.31 4.16 1.56
N HIS A 115 2.99 5.19 0.80
CA HIS A 115 3.66 5.50 -0.46
C HIS A 115 4.85 6.44 -0.26
N ALA A 116 5.87 6.29 -1.12
CA ALA A 116 6.95 7.25 -1.24
C ALA A 116 6.50 8.50 -2.05
N PRO A 117 7.13 9.67 -1.87
CA PRO A 117 6.71 10.92 -2.54
C PRO A 117 6.61 10.84 -4.07
N ALA A 118 7.37 9.96 -4.71
CA ALA A 118 7.32 9.75 -6.16
C ALA A 118 5.95 9.28 -6.67
N VAL A 119 5.03 8.84 -5.81
CA VAL A 119 3.64 8.51 -6.20
C VAL A 119 2.93 9.70 -6.83
N THR A 120 3.18 10.92 -6.35
CA THR A 120 2.62 12.15 -6.91
C THR A 120 3.09 12.39 -8.35
N THR A 121 4.38 12.18 -8.63
CA THR A 121 4.91 12.26 -10.00
C THR A 121 4.25 11.24 -10.93
N ILE A 122 4.11 9.99 -10.45
CA ILE A 122 3.45 8.94 -11.21
C ILE A 122 1.99 9.33 -11.52
N ALA A 123 1.25 9.76 -10.50
CA ALA A 123 -0.13 10.18 -10.61
C ALA A 123 -0.32 11.29 -11.66
N ASN A 124 0.51 12.34 -11.60
CA ASN A 124 0.46 13.46 -12.53
C ASN A 124 0.79 13.08 -13.99
N ASN A 125 1.47 11.97 -14.19
CA ASN A 125 1.85 11.49 -15.52
C ASN A 125 0.91 10.40 -16.09
N LEU A 126 -0.11 9.93 -15.35
CA LEU A 126 -1.00 8.85 -15.81
C LEU A 126 -1.74 9.19 -17.12
N GLU A 127 -2.07 10.46 -17.34
CA GLU A 127 -2.73 10.92 -18.58
C GLU A 127 -1.83 10.77 -19.83
N ARG A 128 -0.53 10.63 -19.63
CA ARG A 128 0.44 10.41 -20.72
C ARG A 128 0.49 8.94 -21.19
N LEU A 129 -0.18 8.03 -20.45
CA LEU A 129 -0.29 6.64 -20.87
C LEU A 129 -1.24 6.47 -22.05
N PRO A 130 -0.83 5.76 -23.11
CA PRO A 130 -1.72 5.38 -24.19
C PRO A 130 -2.96 4.63 -23.69
N ASN A 131 -4.08 4.78 -24.39
CA ASN A 131 -5.37 4.21 -23.99
C ASN A 131 -5.39 2.66 -23.94
N GLU A 132 -4.42 2.02 -24.54
CA GLU A 132 -4.24 0.57 -24.48
C GLU A 132 -3.72 0.05 -23.11
N TYR A 133 -3.28 0.96 -22.21
CA TYR A 133 -2.82 0.60 -20.86
C TYR A 133 -3.91 0.87 -19.84
N ASP A 134 -4.37 -0.18 -19.20
CA ASP A 134 -5.39 -0.11 -18.16
C ASP A 134 -4.83 -0.26 -16.75
N PHE A 135 -3.61 -0.75 -16.61
CA PHE A 135 -3.03 -1.05 -15.30
C PHE A 135 -1.62 -0.50 -15.13
N VAL A 136 -1.39 0.08 -13.97
CA VAL A 136 -0.07 0.52 -13.51
C VAL A 136 0.27 -0.21 -12.22
N ASP A 137 1.37 -0.96 -12.24
CA ASP A 137 1.86 -1.71 -11.10
C ASP A 137 3.11 -1.06 -10.51
N GLY A 138 3.22 -1.10 -9.21
CA GLY A 138 4.43 -0.89 -8.46
C GLY A 138 4.90 -2.17 -7.78
N TYR A 139 5.77 -2.01 -6.82
CA TYR A 139 6.25 -3.08 -5.96
C TYR A 139 6.05 -2.69 -4.50
N THR A 140 5.78 -3.67 -3.63
CA THR A 140 5.60 -3.41 -2.22
C THR A 140 6.55 -4.24 -1.38
N TRP A 141 7.19 -3.61 -0.38
CA TRP A 141 7.85 -4.31 0.69
C TRP A 141 6.83 -4.82 1.70
N HIS A 142 6.77 -6.11 1.90
CA HIS A 142 5.95 -6.71 2.95
C HIS A 142 6.76 -6.78 4.25
N PHE A 143 6.66 -5.73 5.06
CA PHE A 143 7.26 -5.73 6.41
C PHE A 143 6.58 -6.76 7.29
N PHE A 144 7.38 -7.42 8.16
CA PHE A 144 6.88 -8.52 8.95
C PHE A 144 7.49 -8.54 10.34
N GLN A 145 6.64 -8.51 11.37
CA GLN A 145 6.99 -8.59 12.80
C GLN A 145 7.95 -7.51 13.29
N SER A 146 8.40 -6.64 12.44
CA SER A 146 9.35 -5.57 12.73
C SER A 146 9.33 -4.55 11.60
N PHE A 147 9.73 -3.32 11.89
CA PHE A 147 9.98 -2.30 10.87
C PHE A 147 11.36 -2.47 10.19
N ASP A 148 12.22 -3.34 10.73
CA ASP A 148 13.58 -3.57 10.23
C ASP A 148 13.68 -4.79 9.30
N TYR A 149 12.61 -5.57 9.15
CA TYR A 149 12.59 -6.80 8.35
C TYR A 149 11.39 -6.89 7.43
N TYR A 150 11.59 -7.51 6.27
CA TYR A 150 10.54 -7.80 5.30
C TYR A 150 10.66 -9.23 4.76
N THR A 151 9.55 -9.82 4.32
CA THR A 151 9.52 -11.19 3.75
C THR A 151 9.71 -11.21 2.25
N SER A 152 9.12 -10.25 1.54
CA SER A 152 9.10 -10.22 0.08
C SER A 152 9.02 -8.80 -0.49
N ILE A 153 9.35 -8.70 -1.77
CA ILE A 153 9.03 -7.55 -2.61
C ILE A 153 8.13 -8.09 -3.72
N GLU A 154 6.88 -7.66 -3.73
CA GLU A 154 5.87 -8.18 -4.64
C GLU A 154 5.36 -7.10 -5.59
N ARG A 155 5.08 -7.51 -6.83
CA ARG A 155 4.44 -6.64 -7.81
C ARG A 155 2.96 -6.56 -7.49
N ARG A 156 2.46 -5.34 -7.34
CA ARG A 156 1.04 -5.07 -7.03
C ARG A 156 0.49 -3.97 -7.92
N MET A 157 -0.79 -4.08 -8.23
CA MET A 157 -1.54 -3.03 -8.90
C MET A 157 -1.64 -1.81 -7.98
N MET A 158 -1.29 -0.63 -8.51
CA MET A 158 -1.40 0.65 -7.82
C MET A 158 -2.53 1.49 -8.39
N PHE A 159 -2.59 1.55 -9.73
CA PHE A 159 -3.62 2.30 -10.43
C PHE A 159 -4.25 1.43 -11.52
N PHE A 160 -5.52 1.65 -11.73
CA PHE A 160 -6.21 1.11 -12.90
C PHE A 160 -7.15 2.14 -13.51
N ARG A 161 -7.36 2.04 -14.82
CA ARG A 161 -8.23 2.96 -15.57
C ARG A 161 -9.68 2.65 -15.24
N HIS A 162 -10.47 3.70 -14.98
CA HIS A 162 -11.92 3.54 -14.87
C HIS A 162 -12.51 3.36 -16.27
N LYS A 163 -13.35 2.32 -16.42
CA LYS A 163 -14.19 2.07 -17.59
C LYS A 163 -15.57 1.61 -17.10
N PRO A 164 -16.65 1.95 -17.81
CA PRO A 164 -17.99 1.46 -17.44
C PRO A 164 -18.05 -0.07 -17.34
N GLY A 165 -18.71 -0.57 -16.30
CA GLY A 165 -18.93 -2.01 -16.10
C GLY A 165 -17.79 -2.78 -15.42
N ILE A 166 -16.68 -2.11 -15.05
CA ILE A 166 -15.64 -2.75 -14.25
C ILE A 166 -16.15 -3.03 -12.83
N HIS A 167 -15.81 -4.18 -12.29
CA HIS A 167 -16.22 -4.57 -10.94
C HIS A 167 -15.27 -5.61 -10.34
N TRP A 168 -15.39 -5.81 -9.03
CA TRP A 168 -14.62 -6.80 -8.29
C TRP A 168 -15.42 -8.09 -8.10
N GLU A 169 -14.76 -9.23 -8.21
CA GLU A 169 -15.32 -10.57 -8.00
C GLU A 169 -14.43 -11.39 -7.05
N GLY A 170 -15.05 -12.34 -6.35
CA GLY A 170 -14.39 -13.24 -5.41
C GLY A 170 -14.61 -12.86 -3.96
N SER A 171 -14.53 -13.85 -3.05
CA SER A 171 -14.73 -13.67 -1.61
C SER A 171 -13.46 -13.20 -0.90
N VAL A 172 -12.33 -13.82 -1.23
CA VAL A 172 -10.99 -13.49 -0.74
C VAL A 172 -10.03 -13.50 -1.93
N HIS A 173 -9.06 -12.59 -1.96
CA HIS A 173 -8.21 -12.35 -3.12
C HIS A 173 -9.04 -11.95 -4.36
N GLU A 174 -9.89 -10.97 -4.16
CA GLU A 174 -10.79 -10.44 -5.16
C GLU A 174 -10.03 -10.01 -6.43
N ARG A 175 -10.66 -10.23 -7.55
CA ARG A 175 -10.14 -9.92 -8.87
C ARG A 175 -10.96 -8.83 -9.53
N LEU A 176 -10.29 -7.84 -10.08
CA LEU A 176 -10.92 -6.83 -10.92
C LEU A 176 -11.24 -7.43 -12.29
N THR A 177 -12.47 -7.27 -12.76
CA THR A 177 -12.97 -7.74 -14.05
C THR A 177 -13.48 -6.57 -14.90
N GLY A 178 -13.61 -6.78 -16.21
CA GLY A 178 -14.05 -5.75 -17.13
C GLY A 178 -12.92 -4.86 -17.69
N LEU A 179 -11.65 -5.17 -17.42
CA LEU A 179 -10.48 -4.54 -18.04
C LEU A 179 -9.60 -5.59 -18.71
N ASP A 180 -9.23 -5.33 -19.95
CA ASP A 180 -8.42 -6.21 -20.80
C ASP A 180 -7.18 -5.52 -21.39
N GLY A 181 -6.95 -4.26 -21.03
CA GLY A 181 -5.82 -3.48 -21.52
C GLY A 181 -4.47 -3.93 -20.95
N LYS A 182 -3.42 -3.40 -21.54
CA LYS A 182 -2.04 -3.70 -21.15
C LYS A 182 -1.73 -3.24 -19.73
N ARG A 183 -0.72 -3.88 -19.15
CA ARG A 183 -0.21 -3.61 -17.81
C ARG A 183 1.24 -3.10 -17.89
N ILE A 184 1.53 -2.01 -17.20
CA ILE A 184 2.89 -1.46 -17.09
C ILE A 184 3.38 -1.59 -15.65
N ALA A 185 4.62 -2.05 -15.46
CA ALA A 185 5.28 -2.07 -14.17
C ALA A 185 6.29 -0.92 -14.08
N LEU A 186 6.27 -0.21 -12.96
CA LEU A 186 7.13 0.94 -12.69
C LEU A 186 8.29 0.57 -11.76
N PRO A 187 9.43 1.28 -11.84
CA PRO A 187 10.52 1.19 -10.87
C PRO A 187 10.16 1.92 -9.57
N TYR A 188 9.02 1.61 -9.01
CA TYR A 188 8.47 2.26 -7.83
C TYR A 188 8.17 1.24 -6.75
N VAL A 189 8.59 1.52 -5.52
CA VAL A 189 8.38 0.65 -4.36
C VAL A 189 7.76 1.45 -3.22
N TYR A 190 6.77 0.86 -2.55
CA TYR A 190 6.11 1.41 -1.38
C TYR A 190 6.09 0.38 -0.24
N ALA A 191 5.67 0.79 0.94
CA ALA A 191 5.72 -0.03 2.14
C ALA A 191 4.34 -0.57 2.50
N HIS A 192 4.25 -1.85 2.89
CA HIS A 192 3.07 -2.47 3.46
C HIS A 192 3.39 -2.96 4.87
N TYR A 193 2.69 -2.42 5.87
CA TYR A 193 2.93 -2.62 7.30
C TYR A 193 1.92 -3.56 7.97
N GLY A 194 1.03 -4.19 7.24
CA GLY A 194 -0.06 -5.00 7.78
C GLY A 194 0.35 -6.19 8.64
N HIS A 195 1.62 -6.59 8.57
CA HIS A 195 2.18 -7.68 9.37
C HIS A 195 3.21 -7.21 10.41
N THR A 196 3.30 -5.91 10.69
CA THR A 196 4.22 -5.36 11.71
C THR A 196 3.55 -5.15 13.06
N LEU A 197 2.24 -5.31 13.14
CA LEU A 197 1.45 -5.09 14.34
C LEU A 197 1.56 -6.27 15.32
N ALA A 198 0.95 -6.11 16.51
CA ALA A 198 0.99 -7.12 17.56
C ALA A 198 0.60 -8.51 17.02
N PRO A 199 1.35 -9.59 17.37
CA PRO A 199 1.13 -10.93 16.86
C PRO A 199 -0.30 -11.44 17.01
N ARG A 200 -0.95 -11.13 18.14
CA ARG A 200 -2.35 -11.47 18.37
C ARG A 200 -3.26 -10.89 17.26
N ARG A 201 -3.05 -9.64 16.90
CA ARG A 201 -3.82 -8.98 15.82
C ARG A 201 -3.61 -9.67 14.47
N HIS A 202 -2.39 -10.11 14.19
CA HIS A 202 -2.08 -10.88 13.00
C HIS A 202 -2.84 -12.22 12.98
N ALA A 203 -2.84 -12.96 14.09
CA ALA A 203 -3.55 -14.23 14.22
C ALA A 203 -5.08 -14.05 14.10
N GLU A 204 -5.65 -13.01 14.70
CA GLU A 204 -7.07 -12.66 14.54
C GLU A 204 -7.43 -12.30 13.09
N LYS A 205 -6.54 -11.57 12.39
CA LYS A 205 -6.70 -11.29 10.94
C LYS A 205 -6.72 -12.59 10.15
N GLY A 206 -5.80 -13.52 10.41
CA GLY A 206 -5.74 -14.83 9.78
C GLY A 206 -7.04 -15.65 9.99
N ARG A 207 -7.61 -15.64 11.20
CA ARG A 207 -8.91 -16.28 11.48
C ARG A 207 -10.03 -15.68 10.64
N HIS A 208 -10.10 -14.35 10.58
CA HIS A 208 -11.12 -13.68 9.78
C HIS A 208 -11.02 -14.06 8.30
N TYR A 209 -9.80 -14.02 7.72
CA TYR A 209 -9.61 -14.47 6.33
C TYR A 209 -10.02 -15.94 6.11
N SER A 210 -9.70 -16.81 7.04
CA SER A 210 -10.08 -18.23 6.96
C SER A 210 -11.59 -18.43 7.05
N SER A 211 -12.31 -17.64 7.85
CA SER A 211 -13.78 -17.68 7.90
C SER A 211 -14.43 -17.25 6.58
N LEU A 212 -13.71 -16.52 5.74
CA LEU A 212 -14.11 -16.11 4.39
C LEU A 212 -13.66 -17.09 3.30
N GLY A 213 -13.03 -18.21 3.69
CA GLY A 213 -12.61 -19.27 2.76
C GLY A 213 -11.15 -19.20 2.31
N ALA A 214 -10.32 -18.32 2.87
CA ALA A 214 -8.88 -18.32 2.58
C ALA A 214 -8.20 -19.58 3.13
N PRO A 215 -7.30 -20.23 2.37
CA PRO A 215 -6.53 -21.36 2.87
C PRO A 215 -5.55 -20.88 3.95
N GLY A 216 -5.42 -21.60 5.05
CA GLY A 216 -4.44 -21.33 6.11
C GLY A 216 -4.76 -22.03 7.42
N GLY A 217 -3.74 -22.17 8.27
CA GLY A 217 -3.90 -22.63 9.64
C GLY A 217 -4.60 -21.56 10.48
N VAL A 218 -5.66 -21.95 11.17
CA VAL A 218 -6.44 -21.03 12.01
C VAL A 218 -6.18 -21.37 13.47
N LEU A 219 -5.68 -20.40 14.23
CA LEU A 219 -5.71 -20.53 15.68
C LEU A 219 -7.16 -20.43 16.17
N ARG A 220 -7.57 -21.37 17.03
CA ARG A 220 -8.84 -21.29 17.72
C ARG A 220 -8.80 -20.18 18.77
N GLU A 221 -9.97 -19.77 19.27
CA GLU A 221 -10.10 -18.70 20.26
C GLU A 221 -9.27 -18.98 21.53
N ASP A 222 -9.36 -20.22 22.04
CA ASP A 222 -8.60 -20.68 23.18
C ASP A 222 -7.07 -20.68 22.95
N GLN A 223 -6.62 -20.80 21.71
CA GLN A 223 -5.22 -20.74 21.33
C GLN A 223 -4.69 -19.31 21.20
N LEU A 224 -5.57 -18.32 20.97
CA LEU A 224 -5.17 -16.91 20.86
C LEU A 224 -4.71 -16.31 22.19
N GLU A 225 -5.14 -16.87 23.32
CA GLU A 225 -4.75 -16.36 24.66
C GLU A 225 -3.35 -16.79 25.07
N HIS A 226 -2.88 -17.93 24.57
CA HIS A 226 -1.66 -18.58 25.04
C HIS A 226 -0.75 -19.10 23.92
N PHE A 227 -0.79 -18.51 22.71
CA PHE A 227 0.09 -18.99 21.65
C PHE A 227 1.52 -18.46 21.79
N ASP A 228 2.48 -19.35 21.52
CA ASP A 228 3.88 -18.97 21.42
C ASP A 228 4.11 -18.21 20.11
N VAL A 229 4.49 -16.95 20.22
CA VAL A 229 4.75 -16.07 19.06
C VAL A 229 5.87 -16.61 18.19
N ALA A 230 6.93 -17.16 18.80
CA ALA A 230 8.08 -17.69 18.06
C ALA A 230 7.71 -18.96 17.29
N GLU A 231 6.89 -19.83 17.88
CA GLU A 231 6.39 -21.05 17.25
C GLU A 231 5.41 -20.69 16.11
N TYR A 232 4.46 -19.81 16.38
CA TYR A 232 3.44 -19.41 15.40
C TYR A 232 4.07 -18.84 14.11
N PHE A 233 5.09 -18.00 14.25
CA PHE A 233 5.78 -17.39 13.11
C PHE A 233 7.07 -18.14 12.68
N ALA A 234 7.35 -19.30 13.23
CA ALA A 234 8.54 -20.08 12.90
C ALA A 234 8.76 -20.29 11.38
N PRO A 235 7.70 -20.52 10.54
CA PRO A 235 7.86 -20.65 9.10
C PRO A 235 8.35 -19.38 8.39
N GLU A 236 8.09 -18.19 8.96
CA GLU A 236 8.41 -16.91 8.33
C GLU A 236 9.81 -16.40 8.68
N TYR A 237 10.31 -16.66 9.87
CA TYR A 237 11.62 -16.16 10.31
C TYR A 237 12.78 -16.50 9.37
N PRO A 238 12.88 -17.73 8.80
CA PRO A 238 13.93 -18.05 7.84
C PRO A 238 13.85 -17.23 6.53
N ARG A 239 12.73 -16.57 6.28
CA ARG A 239 12.47 -15.78 5.05
C ARG A 239 12.72 -14.29 5.25
N LEU A 240 12.95 -13.84 6.47
CA LEU A 240 13.11 -12.42 6.76
C LEU A 240 14.42 -11.87 6.18
N LEU A 241 14.29 -10.75 5.51
CA LEU A 241 15.39 -9.98 4.96
C LEU A 241 15.48 -8.65 5.68
N ARG A 242 16.69 -8.25 6.07
CA ARG A 242 16.89 -6.96 6.72
C ARG A 242 16.63 -5.81 5.76
N PHE A 243 15.79 -4.87 6.19
CA PHE A 243 15.55 -3.63 5.49
C PHE A 243 16.73 -2.67 5.71
N GLY A 244 17.23 -2.07 4.67
CA GLY A 244 18.42 -1.20 4.72
C GLY A 244 18.21 0.14 4.01
N ALA A 245 16.95 0.49 3.71
CA ALA A 245 16.59 1.78 3.14
C ALA A 245 15.83 2.64 4.18
N ALA A 246 15.46 3.85 3.82
CA ALA A 246 14.60 4.69 4.64
C ALA A 246 13.11 4.31 4.44
N HIS A 247 12.32 4.38 5.51
CA HIS A 247 10.87 4.31 5.41
C HIS A 247 10.31 5.56 4.73
N PRO A 248 9.12 5.48 4.11
CA PRO A 248 8.43 6.66 3.60
C PRO A 248 8.29 7.74 4.69
N PRO A 249 8.53 9.02 4.38
CA PRO A 249 8.53 10.08 5.40
C PRO A 249 7.23 10.14 6.21
N SER A 250 6.08 9.93 5.58
CA SER A 250 4.77 9.91 6.24
C SER A 250 4.58 8.77 7.24
N ALA A 251 5.36 7.67 7.12
CA ALA A 251 5.30 6.54 8.05
C ALA A 251 6.08 6.76 9.35
N ILE A 252 7.07 7.67 9.36
CA ILE A 252 8.05 7.77 10.44
C ILE A 252 7.38 8.03 11.80
N THR A 253 6.48 9.01 11.88
CA THR A 253 5.78 9.35 13.13
C THR A 253 5.00 8.15 13.67
N THR A 254 4.28 7.42 12.80
CA THR A 254 3.54 6.22 13.19
C THR A 254 4.46 5.12 13.67
N ILE A 255 5.57 4.87 12.96
CA ILE A 255 6.57 3.89 13.35
C ILE A 255 7.14 4.21 14.73
N GLU A 256 7.55 5.46 14.97
CA GLU A 256 8.10 5.87 16.26
C GLU A 256 7.07 5.74 17.41
N ALA A 257 5.81 6.03 17.16
CA ALA A 257 4.73 5.85 18.13
C ALA A 257 4.44 4.37 18.46
N LEU A 258 4.59 3.47 17.49
CA LEU A 258 4.35 2.04 17.66
C LEU A 258 5.56 1.27 18.23
N LYS A 259 6.78 1.71 17.97
CA LYS A 259 7.99 1.03 18.43
C LYS A 259 8.00 0.69 19.93
N PRO A 260 7.63 1.58 20.87
CA PRO A 260 7.60 1.24 22.29
C PRO A 260 6.64 0.09 22.62
N GLN A 261 5.47 0.07 22.00
CA GLN A 261 4.43 -0.94 22.23
C GLN A 261 4.81 -2.31 21.66
N LEU A 262 5.61 -2.33 20.60
CA LEU A 262 6.02 -3.53 19.88
C LEU A 262 7.46 -3.97 20.19
N ARG A 263 8.11 -3.33 21.16
CA ARG A 263 9.55 -3.52 21.49
C ARG A 263 9.90 -4.99 21.72
N GLU A 264 9.11 -5.70 22.49
CA GLU A 264 9.38 -7.11 22.82
C GLU A 264 9.32 -8.01 21.59
N TYR A 265 8.34 -7.80 20.72
CA TYR A 265 8.17 -8.56 19.47
C TYR A 265 9.29 -8.27 18.48
N HIS A 266 9.66 -7.00 18.34
CA HIS A 266 10.78 -6.61 17.49
C HIS A 266 12.10 -7.18 18.01
N ALA A 267 12.33 -7.17 19.31
CA ALA A 267 13.52 -7.75 19.94
C ALA A 267 13.56 -9.29 19.79
N LEU A 268 12.40 -9.95 19.91
CA LEU A 268 12.28 -11.39 19.66
C LEU A 268 12.63 -11.71 18.20
N THR A 269 12.05 -10.99 17.24
CA THR A 269 12.34 -11.16 15.82
C THR A 269 13.83 -10.96 15.51
N ASP A 270 14.42 -9.88 16.00
CA ASP A 270 15.84 -9.58 15.79
C ASP A 270 16.75 -10.68 16.37
N ARG A 271 16.45 -11.16 17.59
CA ARG A 271 17.18 -12.27 18.21
C ARG A 271 17.09 -13.56 17.40
N ILE A 272 15.89 -13.93 16.93
CA ILE A 272 15.69 -15.15 16.13
C ILE A 272 16.42 -15.05 14.80
N VAL A 273 16.31 -13.91 14.12
CA VAL A 273 16.97 -13.71 12.82
C VAL A 273 18.48 -13.74 12.96
N ARG A 274 19.05 -13.14 14.02
CA ARG A 274 20.50 -13.18 14.29
C ARG A 274 21.01 -14.57 14.65
N ALA A 275 20.18 -15.37 15.29
CA ALA A 275 20.52 -16.75 15.68
C ALA A 275 20.34 -17.77 14.54
N GLN A 276 19.93 -17.33 13.34
CA GLN A 276 19.74 -18.25 12.20
C GLN A 276 21.05 -18.96 11.82
N PRO A 277 20.95 -20.24 11.38
CA PRO A 277 22.11 -20.97 10.88
C PRO A 277 22.78 -20.22 9.71
N PRO A 278 24.13 -20.31 9.57
CA PRO A 278 24.86 -19.67 8.49
C PRO A 278 24.33 -20.01 7.09
N ALA A 279 23.83 -21.23 6.90
CA ALA A 279 23.21 -21.66 5.64
C ALA A 279 21.93 -20.86 5.32
N THR A 280 21.11 -20.53 6.31
CA THR A 280 19.91 -19.69 6.13
C THR A 280 20.31 -18.24 5.83
N ALA A 281 21.29 -17.71 6.55
CA ALA A 281 21.82 -16.37 6.29
C ALA A 281 22.39 -16.25 4.86
N ALA A 282 23.13 -17.27 4.39
CA ALA A 282 23.65 -17.32 3.02
C ALA A 282 22.51 -17.36 1.97
N LYS A 283 21.47 -18.19 2.18
CA LYS A 283 20.29 -18.22 1.31
C LYS A 283 19.59 -16.86 1.24
N ASN A 284 19.46 -16.17 2.38
CA ASN A 284 18.86 -14.86 2.46
C ASN A 284 19.71 -13.79 1.76
N ALA A 285 21.04 -13.85 1.87
CA ALA A 285 21.94 -12.98 1.14
C ALA A 285 21.80 -13.15 -0.38
N ILE A 286 21.75 -14.41 -0.86
CA ILE A 286 21.50 -14.71 -2.27
C ILE A 286 20.13 -14.21 -2.72
N ARG A 287 19.08 -14.42 -1.90
CA ARG A 287 17.74 -13.96 -2.22
C ARG A 287 17.67 -12.43 -2.30
N ARG A 288 18.31 -11.74 -1.38
CA ARG A 288 18.45 -10.28 -1.39
C ARG A 288 19.19 -9.81 -2.64
N ALA A 289 20.33 -10.42 -2.96
CA ALA A 289 21.07 -10.11 -4.18
C ALA A 289 20.23 -10.37 -5.44
N ASN A 290 19.45 -11.45 -5.48
CA ASN A 290 18.53 -11.72 -6.59
C ASN A 290 17.41 -10.67 -6.71
N TYR A 291 16.85 -10.15 -5.61
CA TYR A 291 15.91 -9.04 -5.67
C TYR A 291 16.59 -7.78 -6.23
N GLU A 292 17.78 -7.46 -5.75
CA GLU A 292 18.56 -6.31 -6.24
C GLU A 292 18.94 -6.45 -7.71
N LEU A 293 19.40 -7.63 -8.13
CA LEU A 293 19.76 -7.92 -9.54
C LEU A 293 18.53 -7.89 -10.45
N ARG A 294 17.43 -8.53 -10.03
CA ARG A 294 16.17 -8.49 -10.79
C ARG A 294 15.65 -7.06 -10.92
N TRP A 295 15.82 -6.25 -9.89
CA TRP A 295 15.47 -4.84 -9.93
C TRP A 295 16.36 -4.05 -10.87
N ARG A 296 17.67 -4.19 -10.74
CA ARG A 296 18.68 -3.52 -11.60
C ARG A 296 18.66 -4.02 -13.04
N GLY A 297 18.42 -5.32 -13.24
CA GLY A 297 18.37 -5.94 -14.56
C GLY A 297 17.02 -5.77 -15.28
N ARG A 298 16.00 -5.27 -14.61
CA ARG A 298 14.72 -4.98 -15.26
C ARG A 298 14.88 -3.78 -16.19
N ARG A 299 14.73 -4.04 -17.48
CA ARG A 299 14.53 -2.98 -18.47
C ARG A 299 13.06 -2.52 -18.32
N PHE A 300 12.86 -1.45 -17.59
CA PHE A 300 11.59 -0.78 -17.63
C PHE A 300 11.37 -0.18 -19.03
N SER A 301 10.13 -0.21 -19.49
CA SER A 301 9.81 0.39 -20.77
C SER A 301 10.09 1.89 -20.76
N ARG A 302 10.33 2.50 -21.93
CA ARG A 302 10.45 3.97 -22.04
C ARG A 302 9.23 4.70 -21.44
N LEU A 303 8.03 4.10 -21.52
CA LEU A 303 6.82 4.64 -20.90
C LEU A 303 6.91 4.63 -19.37
N ALA A 304 7.53 3.62 -18.75
CA ALA A 304 7.73 3.60 -17.31
C ALA A 304 8.65 4.75 -16.86
N SER A 305 9.70 5.05 -17.64
CA SER A 305 10.55 6.22 -17.37
C SER A 305 9.74 7.53 -17.46
N ILE A 306 8.90 7.69 -18.49
CA ILE A 306 8.06 8.89 -18.64
C ILE A 306 7.14 9.10 -17.42
N LEU A 307 6.57 8.03 -16.86
CA LEU A 307 5.70 8.13 -15.68
C LEU A 307 6.44 8.52 -14.40
N THR A 308 7.73 8.23 -14.32
CA THR A 308 8.56 8.50 -13.15
C THR A 308 9.44 9.77 -13.29
N GLU A 309 9.47 10.38 -14.46
CA GLU A 309 10.22 11.62 -14.70
C GLU A 309 9.50 12.80 -14.05
N THR A 310 10.22 13.58 -13.25
CA THR A 310 9.78 14.90 -12.81
C THR A 310 9.73 15.82 -14.04
N SER A 311 8.60 16.49 -14.26
CA SER A 311 8.46 17.48 -15.34
C SER A 311 9.41 18.66 -15.09
N THR A 312 10.57 18.64 -15.72
CA THR A 312 11.51 19.77 -15.79
C THR A 312 11.16 20.69 -16.96
N SER A 313 9.89 20.91 -17.27
CA SER A 313 9.53 21.92 -18.26
C SER A 313 9.88 23.29 -17.66
N PRO A 314 10.80 24.06 -18.26
CA PRO A 314 11.02 25.43 -17.85
C PRO A 314 9.71 26.20 -18.05
N PRO A 315 9.39 27.17 -17.16
CA PRO A 315 8.22 28.01 -17.34
C PRO A 315 8.30 28.66 -18.73
N GLY A 316 7.24 28.47 -19.52
CA GLY A 316 7.14 28.98 -20.89
C GLY A 316 7.52 30.44 -20.91
N ARG A 317 8.46 30.82 -21.79
CA ARG A 317 8.71 32.22 -22.14
C ARG A 317 7.37 32.86 -22.53
N PRO A 318 7.01 34.00 -21.96
CA PRO A 318 5.85 34.74 -22.46
C PRO A 318 6.10 35.04 -23.95
N ALA A 319 5.10 34.74 -24.77
CA ALA A 319 5.10 35.10 -26.17
C ALA A 319 5.24 36.62 -26.25
N SER A 320 6.38 37.08 -26.77
CA SER A 320 6.58 38.46 -27.16
C SER A 320 5.67 38.72 -28.36
N GLY A 321 4.55 39.41 -28.10
CA GLY A 321 3.76 40.08 -29.12
C GLY A 321 4.32 41.41 -29.49
#